data_17bbce26cf03a95b8185f422bddf3bb4
#
_entry.id   17bbce26cf03a95b8185f422bddf3bb4
#
_cell.length_a   1.000
_cell.length_b   1.000
_cell.length_c   1.000
_cell.angle_alpha   90.00
_cell.angle_beta   90.00
_cell.angle_gamma   90.00
#
_symmetry.space_group_name_H-M   'P 1'
#
loop_
_entity.id
_entity.type
_entity.pdbx_description
1 polymer ?
#
loop_
_entity_poly.entity_id
_entity_poly.type
_entity_poly.pdbx_seq_one_letter_code
_entity_poly.pdbx_strand_id
1 'polypeptide(L)'
;CNVSCRHCGSDCHVSASVPDMPVEDFLKVIDDITPYVEPNKVLVIFTGGEALVRKDIEKCGLELYRRGYPWGIVSNGYLMTRERLDSLLASGLHSATISLDGFEEAHNWLRRNPKSFEKALNAICMLAEEKEIIWDVVTCVNQHNFKDLMLFKDFLIEMGVKRWRIFTIFPVGRAATETDLQLTNEQFTWLMNFIRFCRKEGKIH
;
A
#
# COMPACT_ATOMS: atom_id res chain seq x y z
N CYS A 1 -10.37 8.83 2.94
CA CYS A 1 -9.39 8.65 1.86
C CYS A 1 -9.26 9.93 1.04
N ASN A 2 -8.06 10.23 0.54
CA ASN A 2 -7.74 11.44 -0.23
C ASN A 2 -7.80 11.26 -1.76
N VAL A 3 -8.05 10.04 -2.23
CA VAL A 3 -8.25 9.69 -3.64
C VAL A 3 -9.50 8.84 -3.83
N SER A 4 -10.08 8.80 -5.05
CA SER A 4 -11.31 8.06 -5.34
C SER A 4 -11.10 6.98 -6.40
N CYS A 5 -10.21 6.03 -6.11
CA CYS A 5 -9.80 4.97 -7.03
C CYS A 5 -10.97 4.18 -7.60
N ARG A 6 -10.92 3.82 -8.91
CA ARG A 6 -11.93 3.02 -9.60
C ARG A 6 -12.09 1.63 -8.99
N HIS A 7 -10.99 1.01 -8.60
CA HIS A 7 -10.93 -0.35 -8.06
C HIS A 7 -11.17 -0.46 -6.54
N CYS A 8 -11.62 0.61 -5.86
CA CYS A 8 -11.76 0.59 -4.41
C CYS A 8 -12.87 -0.35 -3.94
N GLY A 9 -12.50 -1.47 -3.36
CA GLY A 9 -13.44 -2.45 -2.80
C GLY A 9 -14.16 -1.97 -1.54
N SER A 10 -13.55 -1.06 -0.77
CA SER A 10 -14.14 -0.48 0.46
C SER A 10 -14.97 0.77 0.20
N ASP A 11 -15.05 1.24 -1.05
CA ASP A 11 -15.77 2.45 -1.46
C ASP A 11 -15.50 3.68 -0.56
N CYS A 12 -14.25 3.85 -0.16
CA CYS A 12 -13.84 4.93 0.73
C CYS A 12 -14.01 6.31 0.09
N HIS A 13 -14.62 7.24 0.82
CA HIS A 13 -14.87 8.62 0.39
C HIS A 13 -14.21 9.64 1.34
N VAL A 14 -13.96 10.85 0.82
CA VAL A 14 -13.46 12.00 1.61
C VAL A 14 -14.49 12.43 2.66
N SER A 15 -15.77 12.24 2.36
CA SER A 15 -16.91 12.65 3.20
C SER A 15 -17.42 11.54 4.12
N ALA A 16 -16.53 10.66 4.60
CA ALA A 16 -16.93 9.65 5.58
C ALA A 16 -17.55 10.32 6.82
N SER A 17 -18.78 9.93 7.16
CA SER A 17 -19.51 10.45 8.33
C SER A 17 -19.04 9.84 9.64
N VAL A 18 -18.26 8.76 9.59
CA VAL A 18 -17.73 8.07 10.76
C VAL A 18 -16.34 8.61 11.08
N PRO A 19 -16.11 9.19 12.27
CA PRO A 19 -14.79 9.67 12.65
C PRO A 19 -13.81 8.51 12.82
N ASP A 20 -12.52 8.83 12.73
CA ASP A 20 -11.48 7.87 13.10
C ASP A 20 -11.64 7.43 14.57
N MET A 21 -11.34 6.17 14.86
CA MET A 21 -11.31 5.67 16.23
C MET A 21 -10.33 6.50 17.06
N PRO A 22 -10.71 7.03 18.24
CA PRO A 22 -9.79 7.72 19.15
C PRO A 22 -8.58 6.85 19.49
N VAL A 23 -7.41 7.49 19.70
CA VAL A 23 -6.17 6.76 20.04
C VAL A 23 -6.36 5.91 21.28
N GLU A 24 -7.05 6.43 22.26
CA GLU A 24 -7.29 5.78 23.55
C GLU A 24 -8.11 4.48 23.38
N ASP A 25 -9.13 4.50 22.52
CA ASP A 25 -9.94 3.31 22.21
C ASP A 25 -9.13 2.29 21.38
N PHE A 26 -8.32 2.77 20.41
CA PHE A 26 -7.40 1.92 19.66
C PHE A 26 -6.42 1.21 20.60
N LEU A 27 -5.80 1.96 21.53
CA LEU A 27 -4.82 1.40 22.46
C LEU A 27 -5.46 0.41 23.44
N LYS A 28 -6.71 0.66 23.86
CA LYS A 28 -7.46 -0.30 24.67
C LYS A 28 -7.63 -1.64 23.95
N VAL A 29 -7.95 -1.62 22.65
CA VAL A 29 -8.02 -2.87 21.85
C VAL A 29 -6.67 -3.59 21.84
N ILE A 30 -5.56 -2.85 21.66
CA ILE A 30 -4.21 -3.42 21.71
C ILE A 30 -3.90 -4.01 23.08
N ASP A 31 -4.22 -3.28 24.15
CA ASP A 31 -3.97 -3.74 25.52
C ASP A 31 -4.81 -5.00 25.87
N ASP A 32 -6.05 -5.09 25.36
CA ASP A 32 -6.93 -6.25 25.55
C ASP A 32 -6.40 -7.52 24.87
N ILE A 33 -5.71 -7.41 23.72
CA ILE A 33 -5.14 -8.57 23.02
C ILE A 33 -3.74 -8.96 23.52
N THR A 34 -3.01 -8.03 24.14
CA THR A 34 -1.61 -8.22 24.57
C THR A 34 -1.40 -9.46 25.47
N PRO A 35 -2.30 -9.82 26.41
CA PRO A 35 -2.12 -11.02 27.23
C PRO A 35 -2.13 -12.35 26.45
N TYR A 36 -2.61 -12.34 25.20
CA TYR A 36 -2.81 -13.55 24.38
C TYR A 36 -1.79 -13.71 23.27
N VAL A 37 -0.87 -12.75 23.09
CA VAL A 37 0.10 -12.73 21.99
C VAL A 37 1.49 -12.34 22.50
N GLU A 38 2.50 -12.64 21.70
CA GLU A 38 3.84 -12.06 21.87
C GLU A 38 3.93 -10.79 21.00
N PRO A 39 3.96 -9.58 21.58
CA PRO A 39 3.86 -8.33 20.82
C PRO A 39 4.85 -8.23 19.64
N ASN A 40 6.10 -8.62 19.85
CA ASN A 40 7.15 -8.59 18.83
C ASN A 40 6.95 -9.57 17.66
N LYS A 41 5.99 -10.50 17.77
CA LYS A 41 5.60 -11.41 16.68
C LYS A 41 4.33 -10.99 15.94
N VAL A 42 3.71 -9.88 16.34
CA VAL A 42 2.48 -9.37 15.73
C VAL A 42 2.74 -8.03 15.08
N LEU A 43 2.69 -7.99 13.76
CA LEU A 43 2.82 -6.75 12.98
C LEU A 43 1.45 -6.07 12.87
N VAL A 44 1.34 -4.85 13.41
CA VAL A 44 0.12 -4.04 13.30
C VAL A 44 0.21 -3.15 12.06
N ILE A 45 -0.72 -3.31 11.12
CA ILE A 45 -0.72 -2.56 9.86
C ILE A 45 -1.86 -1.55 9.83
N PHE A 46 -1.54 -0.26 9.70
CA PHE A 46 -2.52 0.77 9.38
C PHE A 46 -2.82 0.76 7.89
N THR A 47 -4.08 0.60 7.58
CA THR A 47 -4.61 0.59 6.22
C THR A 47 -5.96 1.34 6.22
N GLY A 48 -6.88 1.00 5.34
CA GLY A 48 -8.22 1.59 5.28
C GLY A 48 -8.43 2.35 3.99
N GLY A 49 -8.94 3.58 4.04
CA GLY A 49 -8.95 4.46 2.87
C GLY A 49 -7.53 4.88 2.49
N GLU A 50 -6.93 5.68 3.36
CA GLU A 50 -5.53 6.09 3.30
C GLU A 50 -5.02 6.32 4.73
N ALA A 51 -4.01 5.57 5.12
CA ALA A 51 -3.47 5.61 6.47
C ALA A 51 -2.92 7.01 6.85
N LEU A 52 -2.26 7.69 5.91
CA LEU A 52 -1.63 8.99 6.16
C LEU A 52 -2.62 10.19 6.25
N VAL A 53 -3.91 9.96 6.00
CA VAL A 53 -4.96 10.95 6.28
C VAL A 53 -5.18 11.08 7.78
N ARG A 54 -4.93 10.02 8.54
CA ARG A 54 -5.01 10.04 10.00
C ARG A 54 -3.94 10.97 10.57
N LYS A 55 -4.39 11.99 11.33
CA LYS A 55 -3.51 13.08 11.83
C LYS A 55 -2.62 12.68 13.00
N ASP A 56 -3.01 11.66 13.74
CA ASP A 56 -2.36 11.18 14.96
C ASP A 56 -1.74 9.78 14.78
N ILE A 57 -1.45 9.39 13.54
CA ILE A 57 -0.89 8.07 13.23
C ILE A 57 0.47 7.87 13.89
N GLU A 58 1.31 8.91 13.98
CA GLU A 58 2.60 8.85 14.66
C GLU A 58 2.42 8.60 16.16
N LYS A 59 1.40 9.19 16.78
CA LYS A 59 1.07 8.91 18.20
C LYS A 59 0.67 7.44 18.37
N CYS A 60 -0.20 6.93 17.49
CA CYS A 60 -0.57 5.51 17.49
C CYS A 60 0.65 4.59 17.33
N GLY A 61 1.51 4.90 16.35
CA GLY A 61 2.71 4.13 16.04
C GLY A 61 3.71 4.12 17.20
N LEU A 62 3.98 5.27 17.81
CA LEU A 62 4.88 5.38 18.96
C LEU A 62 4.37 4.55 20.16
N GLU A 63 3.07 4.56 20.40
CA GLU A 63 2.47 3.77 21.48
C GLU A 63 2.50 2.26 21.20
N LEU A 64 2.37 1.84 19.93
CA LEU A 64 2.62 0.45 19.52
C LEU A 64 4.06 0.05 19.75
N TYR A 65 5.01 0.88 19.31
CA TYR A 65 6.44 0.65 19.49
C TYR A 65 6.82 0.50 20.97
N ARG A 66 6.28 1.36 21.85
CA ARG A 66 6.48 1.28 23.30
C ARG A 66 5.95 -0.02 23.93
N ARG A 67 4.91 -0.59 23.33
CA ARG A 67 4.32 -1.88 23.75
C ARG A 67 5.01 -3.09 23.09
N GLY A 68 6.06 -2.85 22.30
CA GLY A 68 6.83 -3.89 21.63
C GLY A 68 6.19 -4.44 20.34
N TYR A 69 5.16 -3.78 19.80
CA TYR A 69 4.57 -4.15 18.53
C TYR A 69 5.31 -3.49 17.37
N PRO A 70 5.89 -4.24 16.42
CA PRO A 70 6.23 -3.68 15.11
C PRO A 70 4.96 -3.22 14.41
N TRP A 71 5.04 -2.07 13.73
CA TRP A 71 3.92 -1.53 13.02
C TRP A 71 4.28 -1.05 11.62
N GLY A 72 3.29 -0.94 10.75
CA GLY A 72 3.48 -0.54 9.37
C GLY A 72 2.27 0.16 8.77
N ILE A 73 2.44 0.62 7.54
CA ILE A 73 1.40 1.29 6.76
C ILE A 73 1.23 0.69 5.38
N VAL A 74 0.00 0.78 4.86
CA VAL A 74 -0.29 0.67 3.42
C VAL A 74 -0.80 2.02 2.95
N SER A 75 -0.11 2.64 1.99
CA SER A 75 -0.37 4.00 1.57
C SER A 75 -0.39 4.13 0.03
N ASN A 76 -1.15 5.10 -0.45
CA ASN A 76 -1.07 5.54 -1.85
C ASN A 76 0.11 6.50 -2.12
N GLY A 77 0.91 6.82 -1.12
CA GLY A 77 2.08 7.69 -1.20
C GLY A 77 1.79 9.19 -1.34
N TYR A 78 0.54 9.58 -1.55
CA TYR A 78 0.18 10.97 -1.91
C TYR A 78 0.56 12.00 -0.83
N LEU A 79 0.46 11.62 0.44
CA LEU A 79 0.80 12.48 1.60
C LEU A 79 2.17 12.17 2.20
N MET A 80 2.97 11.32 1.55
CA MET A 80 4.32 11.01 1.99
C MET A 80 5.26 12.13 1.55
N THR A 81 5.71 12.96 2.48
CA THR A 81 6.81 13.91 2.32
C THR A 81 8.04 13.40 3.07
N ARG A 82 9.20 14.01 2.87
CA ARG A 82 10.41 13.65 3.63
C ARG A 82 10.18 13.84 5.14
N GLU A 83 9.63 14.99 5.52
CA GLU A 83 9.34 15.30 6.93
C GLU A 83 8.33 14.30 7.52
N ARG A 84 7.34 13.87 6.72
CA ARG A 84 6.36 12.88 7.17
C ARG A 84 7.00 11.53 7.36
N LEU A 85 7.84 11.08 6.44
CA LEU A 85 8.56 9.82 6.56
C LEU A 85 9.49 9.83 7.78
N ASP A 86 10.25 10.91 7.98
CA ASP A 86 11.14 11.06 9.15
C ASP A 86 10.35 10.97 10.47
N SER A 87 9.18 11.59 10.54
CA SER A 87 8.29 11.54 11.71
C SER A 87 7.74 10.13 11.97
N LEU A 88 7.36 9.40 10.91
CA LEU A 88 6.91 8.02 11.00
C LEU A 88 8.03 7.09 11.47
N LEU A 89 9.24 7.25 10.92
CA LEU A 89 10.43 6.48 11.33
C LEU A 89 10.79 6.76 12.81
N ALA A 90 10.77 8.03 13.23
CA ALA A 90 10.98 8.41 14.63
C ALA A 90 9.92 7.83 15.57
N SER A 91 8.74 7.50 15.07
CA SER A 91 7.66 6.83 15.81
C SER A 91 7.76 5.31 15.78
N GLY A 92 8.83 4.74 15.19
CA GLY A 92 9.09 3.30 15.14
C GLY A 92 8.40 2.59 13.96
N LEU A 93 8.14 3.29 12.85
CA LEU A 93 7.64 2.65 11.62
C LEU A 93 8.59 1.54 11.18
N HIS A 94 8.08 0.30 11.13
CA HIS A 94 8.84 -0.88 10.78
C HIS A 94 8.65 -1.31 9.31
N SER A 95 7.46 -1.09 8.76
CA SER A 95 7.21 -1.44 7.36
C SER A 95 6.30 -0.46 6.64
N ALA A 96 6.52 -0.32 5.33
CA ALA A 96 5.69 0.50 4.46
C ALA A 96 5.40 -0.20 3.14
N THR A 97 4.15 -0.14 2.71
CA THR A 97 3.73 -0.59 1.38
C THR A 97 3.23 0.61 0.59
N ILE A 98 3.78 0.82 -0.61
CA ILE A 98 3.29 1.86 -1.52
C ILE A 98 2.52 1.23 -2.67
N SER A 99 1.35 1.77 -2.93
CA SER A 99 0.53 1.36 -4.07
C SER A 99 1.00 2.04 -5.34
N LEU A 100 1.44 1.26 -6.34
CA LEU A 100 1.79 1.75 -7.67
C LEU A 100 1.28 0.77 -8.73
N ASP A 101 0.28 1.18 -9.53
CA ASP A 101 -0.51 0.30 -10.40
C ASP A 101 -0.09 0.35 -11.88
N GLY A 102 1.15 0.60 -12.17
CA GLY A 102 1.69 0.72 -13.52
C GLY A 102 2.30 2.09 -13.79
N PHE A 103 2.55 2.41 -15.05
CA PHE A 103 3.06 3.71 -15.47
C PHE A 103 2.01 4.82 -15.31
N GLU A 104 2.43 6.06 -15.48
CA GLU A 104 1.70 7.27 -15.13
C GLU A 104 0.25 7.29 -15.63
N GLU A 105 0.04 6.99 -16.90
CA GLU A 105 -1.30 7.02 -17.51
C GLU A 105 -2.25 6.02 -16.84
N ALA A 106 -1.85 4.75 -16.77
CA ALA A 106 -2.65 3.68 -16.19
C ALA A 106 -2.88 3.89 -14.68
N HIS A 107 -1.83 4.30 -13.96
CA HIS A 107 -1.91 4.57 -12.53
C HIS A 107 -2.85 5.75 -12.23
N ASN A 108 -2.64 6.89 -12.87
CA ASN A 108 -3.43 8.10 -12.65
C ASN A 108 -4.90 7.90 -13.05
N TRP A 109 -5.15 7.15 -14.13
CA TRP A 109 -6.51 6.76 -14.54
C TRP A 109 -7.20 5.89 -13.47
N LEU A 110 -6.52 4.86 -12.97
CA LEU A 110 -7.06 3.95 -11.96
C LEU A 110 -7.33 4.67 -10.62
N ARG A 111 -6.44 5.59 -10.24
CA ARG A 111 -6.54 6.39 -9.01
C ARG A 111 -7.44 7.61 -9.14
N ARG A 112 -7.89 7.96 -10.35
CA ARG A 112 -8.66 9.19 -10.67
C ARG A 112 -7.97 10.46 -10.15
N ASN A 113 -6.65 10.51 -10.26
CA ASN A 113 -5.87 11.65 -9.78
C ASN A 113 -4.60 11.82 -10.61
N PRO A 114 -4.43 12.96 -11.34
CA PRO A 114 -3.32 13.18 -12.27
C PRO A 114 -1.94 13.32 -11.62
N LYS A 115 -1.88 13.46 -10.29
CA LYS A 115 -0.63 13.58 -9.53
C LYS A 115 -0.29 12.31 -8.73
N SER A 116 -1.13 11.27 -8.84
CA SER A 116 -0.99 10.09 -7.99
C SER A 116 0.30 9.32 -8.28
N PHE A 117 0.67 9.19 -9.55
CA PHE A 117 1.90 8.51 -9.96
C PHE A 117 3.15 9.21 -9.44
N GLU A 118 3.27 10.51 -9.68
CA GLU A 118 4.40 11.33 -9.20
C GLU A 118 4.57 11.21 -7.68
N LYS A 119 3.46 11.30 -6.93
CA LYS A 119 3.49 11.22 -5.47
C LYS A 119 3.89 9.84 -4.95
N ALA A 120 3.35 8.77 -5.55
CA ALA A 120 3.72 7.40 -5.22
C ALA A 120 5.20 7.13 -5.55
N LEU A 121 5.67 7.61 -6.71
CA LEU A 121 7.06 7.46 -7.13
C LEU A 121 8.02 8.17 -6.16
N ASN A 122 7.70 9.41 -5.76
CA ASN A 122 8.50 10.14 -4.77
C ASN A 122 8.56 9.39 -3.42
N ALA A 123 7.45 8.79 -2.98
CA ALA A 123 7.44 7.98 -1.77
C ALA A 123 8.35 6.74 -1.90
N ILE A 124 8.34 6.06 -3.05
CA ILE A 124 9.22 4.92 -3.35
C ILE A 124 10.69 5.36 -3.34
N CYS A 125 11.04 6.49 -3.99
CA CYS A 125 12.41 7.01 -3.97
C CYS A 125 12.90 7.26 -2.54
N MET A 126 12.09 7.91 -1.70
CA MET A 126 12.46 8.16 -0.30
C MET A 126 12.66 6.86 0.49
N LEU A 127 11.78 5.86 0.28
CA LEU A 127 11.91 4.56 0.95
C LEU A 127 13.13 3.77 0.46
N ALA A 128 13.53 3.93 -0.81
CA ALA A 128 14.73 3.28 -1.35
C ALA A 128 16.04 3.80 -0.72
N GLU A 129 16.04 5.01 -0.17
CA GLU A 129 17.16 5.59 0.57
C GLU A 129 17.27 5.04 2.00
N GLU A 130 16.18 4.50 2.56
CA GLU A 130 16.14 4.00 3.93
C GLU A 130 16.67 2.57 4.03
N LYS A 131 17.56 2.31 5.01
CA LYS A 131 18.24 1.01 5.14
C LYS A 131 17.54 0.04 6.09
N GLU A 132 16.83 0.56 7.08
CA GLU A 132 16.32 -0.26 8.19
C GLU A 132 14.82 -0.56 8.10
N ILE A 133 14.10 0.07 7.15
CA ILE A 133 12.69 -0.17 6.96
C ILE A 133 12.44 -1.33 5.98
N ILE A 134 11.48 -2.18 6.30
CA ILE A 134 10.97 -3.18 5.37
C ILE A 134 9.91 -2.54 4.49
N TRP A 135 10.11 -2.52 3.18
CA TRP A 135 9.11 -1.93 2.31
C TRP A 135 8.91 -2.73 1.02
N ASP A 136 7.77 -2.52 0.41
CA ASP A 136 7.38 -3.15 -0.85
C ASP A 136 6.45 -2.25 -1.67
N VAL A 137 6.24 -2.64 -2.91
CA VAL A 137 5.24 -2.06 -3.80
C VAL A 137 4.10 -3.06 -3.99
N VAL A 138 2.86 -2.57 -4.00
CA VAL A 138 1.68 -3.35 -4.37
C VAL A 138 1.05 -2.81 -5.64
N THR A 139 0.71 -3.70 -6.57
CA THR A 139 0.06 -3.38 -7.85
C THR A 139 -1.24 -4.16 -8.01
N CYS A 140 -2.33 -3.45 -8.26
CA CYS A 140 -3.60 -4.04 -8.67
C CYS A 140 -3.61 -4.21 -10.19
N VAL A 141 -3.38 -5.43 -10.67
CA VAL A 141 -3.34 -5.76 -12.10
C VAL A 141 -4.75 -5.79 -12.67
N ASN A 142 -4.92 -5.11 -13.81
CA ASN A 142 -6.18 -4.98 -14.54
C ASN A 142 -5.91 -4.88 -16.06
N GLN A 143 -6.95 -4.77 -16.86
CA GLN A 143 -6.80 -4.75 -18.32
C GLN A 143 -6.00 -3.53 -18.83
N HIS A 144 -5.93 -2.42 -18.09
CA HIS A 144 -5.22 -1.21 -18.52
C HIS A 144 -3.72 -1.24 -18.26
N ASN A 145 -3.25 -2.01 -17.26
CA ASN A 145 -1.81 -2.10 -16.93
C ASN A 145 -1.18 -3.47 -17.26
N PHE A 146 -2.02 -4.46 -17.58
CA PHE A 146 -1.59 -5.83 -17.81
C PHE A 146 -0.49 -5.97 -18.87
N LYS A 147 -0.60 -5.24 -19.98
CA LYS A 147 0.31 -5.34 -21.12
C LYS A 147 1.73 -4.87 -20.82
N ASP A 148 1.87 -3.97 -19.84
CA ASP A 148 3.13 -3.30 -19.52
C ASP A 148 3.88 -3.96 -18.35
N LEU A 149 3.36 -5.06 -17.78
CA LEU A 149 3.92 -5.67 -16.58
C LEU A 149 5.40 -6.07 -16.69
N MET A 150 5.86 -6.51 -17.87
CA MET A 150 7.28 -6.85 -18.09
C MET A 150 8.17 -5.60 -17.97
N LEU A 151 7.80 -4.52 -18.66
CA LEU A 151 8.51 -3.25 -18.60
C LEU A 151 8.41 -2.62 -17.20
N PHE A 152 7.24 -2.73 -16.59
CA PHE A 152 7.01 -2.21 -15.26
C PHE A 152 7.83 -2.95 -14.19
N LYS A 153 8.01 -4.26 -14.32
CA LYS A 153 8.92 -5.06 -13.48
C LYS A 153 10.34 -4.49 -13.55
N ASP A 154 10.86 -4.28 -14.77
CA ASP A 154 12.23 -3.79 -14.95
C ASP A 154 12.38 -2.38 -14.38
N PHE A 155 11.38 -1.51 -14.59
CA PHE A 155 11.31 -0.18 -13.96
C PHE A 155 11.34 -0.25 -12.42
N LEU A 156 10.56 -1.14 -11.81
CA LEU A 156 10.56 -1.31 -10.35
C LEU A 156 11.93 -1.77 -9.82
N ILE A 157 12.61 -2.67 -10.56
CA ILE A 157 13.97 -3.13 -10.21
C ILE A 157 14.95 -1.96 -10.25
N GLU A 158 14.90 -1.13 -11.30
CA GLU A 158 15.74 0.07 -11.44
C GLU A 158 15.52 1.08 -10.31
N MET A 159 14.27 1.19 -9.82
CA MET A 159 13.90 2.00 -8.66
C MET A 159 14.32 1.40 -7.31
N GLY A 160 14.98 0.24 -7.31
CA GLY A 160 15.45 -0.41 -6.08
C GLY A 160 14.38 -1.22 -5.34
N VAL A 161 13.22 -1.47 -5.96
CA VAL A 161 12.15 -2.29 -5.36
C VAL A 161 12.61 -3.75 -5.31
N LYS A 162 12.69 -4.30 -4.10
CA LYS A 162 13.10 -5.72 -3.88
C LYS A 162 11.91 -6.65 -3.69
N ARG A 163 10.77 -6.12 -3.29
CA ARG A 163 9.53 -6.87 -3.04
C ARG A 163 8.37 -6.23 -3.77
N TRP A 164 7.66 -7.03 -4.54
CA TRP A 164 6.53 -6.59 -5.34
C TRP A 164 5.35 -7.53 -5.17
N ARG A 165 4.27 -7.03 -4.59
CA ARG A 165 3.03 -7.78 -4.46
C ARG A 165 2.08 -7.47 -5.61
N ILE A 166 1.50 -8.51 -6.19
CA ILE A 166 0.54 -8.42 -7.28
C ILE A 166 -0.82 -8.86 -6.77
N PHE A 167 -1.81 -8.00 -6.91
CA PHE A 167 -3.21 -8.27 -6.63
C PHE A 167 -4.03 -8.22 -7.91
N THR A 168 -5.10 -8.99 -7.97
CA THR A 168 -6.19 -8.83 -8.92
C THR A 168 -7.32 -8.04 -8.28
N ILE A 169 -8.17 -7.45 -9.10
CA ILE A 169 -9.27 -6.61 -8.61
C ILE A 169 -10.51 -7.47 -8.40
N PHE A 170 -11.07 -7.41 -7.19
CA PHE A 170 -12.36 -8.02 -6.89
C PHE A 170 -13.49 -7.04 -7.25
N PRO A 171 -14.61 -7.54 -7.86
CA PRO A 171 -15.74 -6.71 -8.29
C PRO A 171 -16.66 -6.36 -7.10
N VAL A 172 -16.11 -5.62 -6.12
CA VAL A 172 -16.85 -5.14 -4.93
C VAL A 172 -16.62 -3.64 -4.75
N GLY A 173 -17.49 -2.96 -4.04
CA GLY A 173 -17.44 -1.50 -3.89
C GLY A 173 -17.52 -0.80 -5.24
N ARG A 174 -16.69 0.21 -5.50
CA ARG A 174 -16.65 0.90 -6.80
C ARG A 174 -16.26 -0.02 -7.96
N ALA A 175 -15.41 -1.00 -7.72
CA ALA A 175 -15.01 -1.96 -8.75
C ALA A 175 -16.17 -2.85 -9.26
N ALA A 176 -17.29 -2.93 -8.55
CA ALA A 176 -18.43 -3.74 -8.96
C ALA A 176 -19.07 -3.26 -10.27
N THR A 177 -18.94 -1.97 -10.59
CA THR A 177 -19.49 -1.35 -11.82
C THR A 177 -18.45 -1.15 -12.92
N GLU A 178 -17.17 -1.41 -12.66
CA GLU A 178 -16.05 -1.21 -13.59
C GLU A 178 -15.63 -2.57 -14.19
N THR A 179 -16.40 -3.04 -15.17
CA THR A 179 -16.22 -4.39 -15.77
C THR A 179 -14.91 -4.56 -16.53
N ASP A 180 -14.35 -3.48 -17.04
CA ASP A 180 -13.07 -3.43 -17.77
C ASP A 180 -11.83 -3.54 -16.87
N LEU A 181 -12.01 -3.59 -15.55
CA LEU A 181 -10.94 -3.85 -14.61
C LEU A 181 -10.63 -5.34 -14.44
N GLN A 182 -11.55 -6.23 -14.81
CA GLN A 182 -11.38 -7.66 -14.62
C GLN A 182 -10.50 -8.25 -15.72
N LEU A 183 -9.55 -9.12 -15.32
CA LEU A 183 -8.76 -9.90 -16.27
C LEU A 183 -9.60 -11.01 -16.88
N THR A 184 -9.39 -11.32 -18.16
CA THR A 184 -9.91 -12.57 -18.76
C THR A 184 -9.18 -13.79 -18.19
N ASN A 185 -9.73 -14.98 -18.40
CA ASN A 185 -9.08 -16.21 -17.96
C ASN A 185 -7.70 -16.43 -18.59
N GLU A 186 -7.54 -16.04 -19.85
CA GLU A 186 -6.26 -16.10 -20.58
C GLU A 186 -5.24 -15.11 -19.97
N GLN A 187 -5.68 -13.88 -19.69
CA GLN A 187 -4.84 -12.86 -19.06
C GLN A 187 -4.43 -13.30 -17.63
N PHE A 188 -5.37 -13.88 -16.88
CA PHE A 188 -5.07 -14.41 -15.54
C PHE A 188 -4.07 -15.56 -15.60
N THR A 189 -4.23 -16.48 -16.54
CA THR A 189 -3.28 -17.60 -16.76
C THR A 189 -1.88 -17.07 -17.10
N TRP A 190 -1.82 -16.08 -17.98
CA TRP A 190 -0.56 -15.41 -18.31
C TRP A 190 0.06 -14.74 -17.07
N LEU A 191 -0.74 -14.02 -16.28
CA LEU A 191 -0.28 -13.38 -15.04
C LEU A 191 0.35 -14.39 -14.08
N MET A 192 -0.26 -15.57 -13.90
CA MET A 192 0.30 -16.62 -13.06
C MET A 192 1.64 -17.13 -13.59
N ASN A 193 1.78 -17.27 -14.91
CA ASN A 193 3.05 -17.65 -15.54
C ASN A 193 4.09 -16.54 -15.42
N PHE A 194 3.71 -15.30 -15.56
CA PHE A 194 4.57 -14.13 -15.33
C PHE A 194 5.11 -14.09 -13.89
N ILE A 195 4.27 -14.32 -12.89
CA ILE A 195 4.69 -14.40 -11.48
C ILE A 195 5.70 -15.54 -11.27
N ARG A 196 5.45 -16.72 -11.87
CA ARG A 196 6.40 -17.84 -11.81
C ARG A 196 7.74 -17.50 -12.46
N PHE A 197 7.71 -16.80 -13.58
CA PHE A 197 8.90 -16.30 -14.27
C PHE A 197 9.70 -15.35 -13.37
N CYS A 198 9.06 -14.32 -12.79
CA CYS A 198 9.70 -13.37 -11.89
C CYS A 198 10.37 -14.04 -10.68
N ARG A 199 9.66 -15.00 -10.06
CA ARG A 199 10.19 -15.78 -8.93
C ARG A 199 11.40 -16.65 -9.33
N LYS A 200 11.41 -17.21 -10.54
CA LYS A 200 12.54 -18.00 -11.05
C LYS A 200 13.74 -17.11 -11.40
N GLU A 201 13.49 -15.92 -11.92
CA GLU A 201 14.54 -14.94 -12.24
C GLU A 201 15.22 -14.42 -10.96
N GLY A 202 14.48 -14.26 -9.85
CA GLY A 202 15.01 -13.91 -8.54
C GLY A 202 15.50 -12.45 -8.40
N LYS A 203 15.16 -11.56 -9.35
CA LYS A 203 15.55 -10.15 -9.31
C LYS A 203 14.61 -9.29 -8.47
N ILE A 204 13.36 -9.69 -8.35
CA ILE A 204 12.31 -9.08 -7.51
C ILE A 204 11.44 -10.20 -6.92
N HIS A 205 11.04 -10.07 -5.66
CA HIS A 205 10.33 -11.12 -4.91
C HIS A 205 8.87 -10.76 -4.64
#